data_d7707cf008288231f0f534cd308cd763
#
_entry.id   d7707cf008288231f0f534cd308cd763
#
_cell.length_a   1.000
_cell.length_b   1.000
_cell.length_c   1.000
_cell.angle_alpha   90.00
_cell.angle_beta   90.00
_cell.angle_gamma   90.00
#
_symmetry.space_group_name_H-M   'P 1'
#
loop_
_entity.id
_entity.type
_entity.pdbx_description
1 polymer ?
#
loop_
_entity_poly.entity_id
_entity_poly.type
_entity_poly.pdbx_seq_one_letter_code
_entity_poly.pdbx_strand_id
1 'polypeptide(L)'
;HVTFRLANVIGPRNVSGPLPIFYQRLVNGQRCFVTPARRDFVFVGDLVTTVVKAVDGLGHGAYHFSSGNDVQIEELYTAVAHGIGLRQVPEPDRRPLTADDAPSILLDPSRTFADFGHIDFTPLQVTVARAIDYYRLHGVSGGYTHLKSNLK
;
A
#
# COMPACT_ATOMS: atom_id res chain seq x y z
N HIS A 1 1.72 -16.57 20.89
CA HIS A 1 1.52 -16.21 19.48
C HIS A 1 1.50 -14.70 19.32
N VAL A 2 1.87 -14.23 18.13
CA VAL A 2 1.76 -12.83 17.72
C VAL A 2 0.81 -12.73 16.53
N THR A 3 -0.08 -11.76 16.53
CA THR A 3 -1.00 -11.46 15.42
C THR A 3 -0.83 -10.01 15.02
N PHE A 4 -0.49 -9.75 13.75
CA PHE A 4 -0.44 -8.39 13.19
C PHE A 4 -1.73 -8.06 12.44
N ARG A 5 -2.39 -6.97 12.81
CA ARG A 5 -3.43 -6.30 12.04
C ARG A 5 -2.74 -5.23 11.20
N LEU A 6 -2.83 -5.37 9.88
CA LEU A 6 -2.01 -4.60 8.96
C LEU A 6 -2.76 -3.38 8.43
N ALA A 7 -2.06 -2.25 8.32
CA ALA A 7 -2.42 -1.18 7.40
C ALA A 7 -2.30 -1.67 5.94
N ASN A 8 -2.36 -0.78 4.95
CA ASN A 8 -2.23 -1.20 3.56
C ASN A 8 -0.76 -1.50 3.23
N VAL A 9 -0.40 -2.78 3.28
CA VAL A 9 0.95 -3.23 2.93
C VAL A 9 1.11 -3.21 1.41
N ILE A 10 2.09 -2.44 0.93
CA ILE A 10 2.41 -2.31 -0.49
C ILE A 10 3.90 -2.57 -0.77
N GLY A 11 4.23 -2.84 -2.03
CA GLY A 11 5.62 -3.10 -2.44
C GLY A 11 5.71 -4.11 -3.59
N PRO A 12 6.88 -4.70 -3.83
CA PRO A 12 7.05 -5.80 -4.79
C PRO A 12 6.03 -6.92 -4.57
N ARG A 13 5.53 -7.49 -5.66
CA ARG A 13 4.47 -8.53 -5.70
C ARG A 13 3.08 -8.08 -5.23
N ASN A 14 2.86 -6.80 -4.93
CA ASN A 14 1.51 -6.30 -4.69
C ASN A 14 0.71 -6.31 -6.00
N VAL A 15 -0.32 -7.13 -6.11
CA VAL A 15 -1.12 -7.35 -7.33
C VAL A 15 -2.56 -6.86 -7.22
N SER A 16 -2.95 -6.31 -6.08
CA SER A 16 -4.30 -5.80 -5.82
C SER A 16 -4.27 -4.43 -5.14
N GLY A 17 -5.39 -3.70 -5.23
CA GLY A 17 -5.49 -2.37 -4.65
C GLY A 17 -5.02 -1.24 -5.58
N PRO A 18 -4.96 0.01 -5.08
CA PRO A 18 -4.78 1.18 -5.93
C PRO A 18 -3.41 1.24 -6.61
N LEU A 19 -2.32 0.84 -5.95
CA LEU A 19 -0.97 0.94 -6.50
C LEU A 19 -0.80 0.19 -7.83
N PRO A 20 -1.06 -1.13 -7.95
CA PRO A 20 -0.93 -1.83 -9.23
C PRO A 20 -1.96 -1.37 -10.26
N ILE A 21 -3.15 -0.94 -9.85
CA ILE A 21 -4.18 -0.42 -10.75
C ILE A 21 -3.71 0.89 -11.39
N PHE A 22 -3.18 1.82 -10.61
CA PHE A 22 -2.64 3.09 -11.12
C PHE A 22 -1.46 2.83 -12.06
N TYR A 23 -0.53 1.96 -11.67
CA TYR A 23 0.59 1.57 -12.53
C TYR A 23 0.10 1.06 -13.89
N GLN A 24 -0.76 0.03 -13.90
CA GLN A 24 -1.25 -0.58 -15.15
C GLN A 24 -2.00 0.43 -16.03
N ARG A 25 -2.87 1.25 -15.44
CA ARG A 25 -3.63 2.24 -16.20
C ARG A 25 -2.73 3.32 -16.79
N LEU A 26 -1.81 3.87 -15.99
CA LEU A 26 -0.91 4.92 -16.44
C LEU A 26 0.05 4.46 -17.54
N VAL A 27 0.64 3.27 -17.43
CA VAL A 27 1.53 2.75 -18.49
C VAL A 27 0.79 2.42 -19.79
N ASN A 28 -0.52 2.15 -19.71
CA ASN A 28 -1.38 1.91 -20.87
C ASN A 28 -2.10 3.19 -21.37
N GLY A 29 -1.77 4.36 -20.86
CA GLY A 29 -2.40 5.63 -21.24
C GLY A 29 -3.88 5.72 -20.87
N GLN A 30 -4.36 4.92 -19.91
CA GLN A 30 -5.75 4.89 -19.49
C GLN A 30 -6.02 5.89 -18.37
N ARG A 31 -7.23 6.45 -18.35
CA ARG A 31 -7.65 7.37 -17.29
C ARG A 31 -7.78 6.63 -15.95
N CYS A 32 -7.25 7.27 -14.89
CA CYS A 32 -7.43 6.84 -13.51
C CYS A 32 -8.54 7.63 -12.83
N PHE A 33 -9.09 7.08 -11.76
CA PHE A 33 -9.93 7.84 -10.83
C PHE A 33 -9.36 7.79 -9.43
N VAL A 34 -9.61 8.83 -8.65
CA VAL A 34 -9.25 8.94 -7.25
C VAL A 34 -10.46 9.33 -6.42
N THR A 35 -10.45 8.98 -5.15
CA THR A 35 -11.43 9.43 -4.15
C THR A 35 -10.72 10.21 -3.05
N PRO A 36 -11.41 11.04 -2.26
CA PRO A 36 -10.82 11.74 -1.13
C PRO A 36 -10.49 10.83 0.07
N ALA A 37 -10.51 9.51 -0.12
CA ALA A 37 -10.13 8.55 0.90
C ALA A 37 -8.67 8.71 1.31
N ARG A 38 -8.41 8.47 2.60
CA ARG A 38 -7.06 8.46 3.18
C ARG A 38 -6.72 7.06 3.68
N ARG A 39 -5.49 6.62 3.44
CA ARG A 39 -5.02 5.28 3.83
C ARG A 39 -3.57 5.36 4.29
N ASP A 40 -3.24 4.55 5.27
CA ASP A 40 -1.86 4.31 5.64
C ASP A 40 -1.26 3.21 4.73
N PHE A 41 -0.18 3.56 4.05
CA PHE A 41 0.56 2.65 3.16
C PHE A 41 1.93 2.35 3.77
N VAL A 42 2.18 1.10 4.10
CA VAL A 42 3.43 0.64 4.69
C VAL A 42 4.18 -0.30 3.74
N PHE A 43 5.51 -0.21 3.74
CA PHE A 43 6.33 -1.06 2.89
C PHE A 43 6.40 -2.50 3.42
N VAL A 44 6.25 -3.47 2.52
CA VAL A 44 6.32 -4.91 2.88
C VAL A 44 7.64 -5.30 3.55
N GLY A 45 8.76 -4.66 3.20
CA GLY A 45 10.06 -4.93 3.82
C GLY A 45 10.10 -4.54 5.29
N ASP A 46 9.46 -3.41 5.66
CA ASP A 46 9.38 -2.97 7.05
C ASP A 46 8.55 -3.97 7.89
N LEU A 47 7.45 -4.47 7.32
CA LEU A 47 6.68 -5.55 7.95
C LEU A 47 7.52 -6.82 8.14
N VAL A 48 8.23 -7.26 7.10
CA VAL A 48 9.08 -8.46 7.19
C VAL A 48 10.11 -8.34 8.31
N THR A 49 10.77 -7.18 8.45
CA THR A 49 11.71 -6.91 9.56
C THR A 49 11.05 -7.08 10.92
N THR A 50 9.82 -6.59 11.08
CA THR A 50 9.06 -6.71 12.33
C THR A 50 8.61 -8.16 12.59
N VAL A 51 8.20 -8.86 11.54
CA VAL A 51 7.82 -10.29 11.63
C VAL A 51 9.02 -11.16 12.05
N VAL A 52 10.22 -10.88 11.53
CA VAL A 52 11.45 -11.59 11.95
C VAL A 52 11.69 -11.41 13.44
N LYS A 53 11.56 -10.19 13.99
CA LYS A 53 11.67 -9.95 15.43
C LYS A 53 10.63 -10.76 16.24
N ALA A 54 9.41 -10.92 15.71
CA ALA A 54 8.38 -11.74 16.38
C ALA A 54 8.73 -13.23 16.33
N VAL A 55 9.33 -13.73 15.25
CA VAL A 55 9.83 -15.11 15.13
C VAL A 55 10.95 -15.35 16.14
N ASP A 56 11.81 -14.35 16.37
CA ASP A 56 12.89 -14.40 17.37
C ASP A 56 12.39 -14.25 18.81
N GLY A 57 11.06 -14.21 19.02
CA GLY A 57 10.45 -14.29 20.34
C GLY A 57 9.92 -12.96 20.89
N LEU A 58 10.03 -11.84 20.15
CA LEU A 58 9.45 -10.57 20.60
C LEU A 58 7.92 -10.57 20.47
N GLY A 59 7.28 -9.96 21.48
CA GLY A 59 5.85 -9.67 21.49
C GLY A 59 4.96 -10.85 21.85
N HIS A 60 3.73 -10.53 22.22
CA HIS A 60 2.68 -11.49 22.54
C HIS A 60 1.29 -10.88 22.30
N GLY A 61 0.40 -11.62 21.63
CA GLY A 61 -0.97 -11.19 21.34
C GLY A 61 -1.10 -10.34 20.06
N ALA A 62 -2.02 -9.37 20.02
CA ALA A 62 -2.36 -8.64 18.82
C ALA A 62 -1.68 -7.26 18.76
N TYR A 63 -1.19 -6.91 17.59
CA TYR A 63 -0.49 -5.67 17.27
C TYR A 63 -1.05 -5.02 16.01
N HIS A 64 -1.04 -3.70 15.94
CA HIS A 64 -1.31 -2.97 14.71
C HIS A 64 0.02 -2.63 14.02
N PHE A 65 0.22 -3.13 12.81
CA PHE A 65 1.34 -2.71 11.97
C PHE A 65 0.88 -1.57 11.06
N SER A 66 1.21 -0.37 11.46
CA SER A 66 0.77 0.91 10.88
C SER A 66 1.87 1.93 11.08
N SER A 67 2.00 2.89 10.17
CA SER A 67 2.93 4.01 10.35
C SER A 67 2.41 5.06 11.35
N GLY A 68 1.11 5.03 11.64
CA GLY A 68 0.43 6.07 12.41
C GLY A 68 0.14 7.34 11.58
N ASN A 69 0.38 7.29 10.27
CA ASN A 69 0.14 8.40 9.35
C ASN A 69 -0.55 7.93 8.08
N ASP A 70 -1.53 8.66 7.60
CA ASP A 70 -2.24 8.35 6.37
C ASP A 70 -2.02 9.42 5.29
N VAL A 71 -2.14 9.02 4.04
CA VAL A 71 -2.06 9.89 2.87
C VAL A 71 -3.33 9.78 2.03
N GLN A 72 -3.62 10.80 1.23
CA GLN A 72 -4.72 10.74 0.27
C GLN A 72 -4.41 9.74 -0.85
N ILE A 73 -5.44 9.10 -1.41
CA ILE A 73 -5.28 8.22 -2.57
C ILE A 73 -4.67 8.96 -3.76
N GLU A 74 -4.92 10.26 -3.89
CA GLU A 74 -4.31 11.11 -4.92
C GLU A 74 -2.80 11.30 -4.74
N GLU A 75 -2.30 11.29 -3.50
CA GLU A 75 -0.86 11.32 -3.24
C GLU A 75 -0.17 10.03 -3.71
N LEU A 76 -0.81 8.87 -3.48
CA LEU A 76 -0.33 7.60 -4.04
C LEU A 76 -0.36 7.61 -5.57
N TYR A 77 -1.43 8.12 -6.19
CA TYR A 77 -1.54 8.27 -7.64
C TYR A 77 -0.40 9.10 -8.20
N THR A 78 -0.14 10.26 -7.60
CA THR A 78 0.95 11.16 -8.00
C THR A 78 2.32 10.49 -7.85
N ALA A 79 2.55 9.77 -6.75
CA ALA A 79 3.78 9.03 -6.53
C ALA A 79 4.00 7.95 -7.61
N VAL A 80 2.93 7.25 -8.03
CA VAL A 80 3.01 6.26 -9.12
C VAL A 80 3.31 6.93 -10.46
N ALA A 81 2.66 8.05 -10.79
CA ALA A 81 2.90 8.78 -12.03
C ALA A 81 4.36 9.25 -12.14
N HIS A 82 4.91 9.83 -11.08
CA HIS A 82 6.32 10.20 -11.03
C HIS A 82 7.25 8.99 -11.09
N GLY A 83 6.92 7.90 -10.39
CA GLY A 83 7.71 6.67 -10.35
C GLY A 83 7.85 5.98 -11.71
N ILE A 84 6.84 6.09 -12.59
CA ILE A 84 6.94 5.61 -13.98
C ILE A 84 7.65 6.57 -14.93
N GLY A 85 7.99 7.79 -14.46
CA GLY A 85 8.75 8.79 -15.21
C GLY A 85 7.90 9.85 -15.90
N LEU A 86 6.62 10.00 -15.57
CA LEU A 86 5.79 11.07 -16.13
C LEU A 86 6.22 12.43 -15.56
N ARG A 87 6.61 13.36 -16.42
CA ARG A 87 6.96 14.73 -16.03
C ARG A 87 5.72 15.56 -15.67
N GLN A 88 4.61 15.28 -16.34
CA GLN A 88 3.31 15.90 -16.08
C GLN A 88 2.34 14.79 -15.67
N VAL A 89 1.81 14.91 -14.46
CA VAL A 89 0.82 13.95 -13.93
C VAL A 89 -0.51 14.19 -14.64
N PRO A 90 -1.09 13.19 -15.33
CA PRO A 90 -2.41 13.35 -15.93
C PRO A 90 -3.46 13.63 -14.87
N GLU A 91 -4.42 14.49 -15.19
CA GLU A 91 -5.52 14.82 -14.28
C GLU A 91 -6.40 13.58 -14.06
N PRO A 92 -6.56 13.09 -12.82
CA PRO A 92 -7.42 11.95 -12.55
C PRO A 92 -8.89 12.37 -12.50
N ASP A 93 -9.79 11.42 -12.74
CA ASP A 93 -11.22 11.58 -12.49
C ASP A 93 -11.47 11.54 -10.97
N ARG A 94 -11.93 12.65 -10.37
CA ARG A 94 -12.24 12.72 -8.93
C ARG A 94 -13.65 12.26 -8.68
N ARG A 95 -13.82 11.23 -7.85
CA ARG A 95 -15.10 10.65 -7.49
C ARG A 95 -15.37 10.82 -5.99
N PRO A 96 -16.64 11.06 -5.60
CA PRO A 96 -16.99 11.08 -4.19
C PRO A 96 -16.80 9.69 -3.57
N LEU A 97 -16.70 9.65 -2.23
CA LEU A 97 -16.81 8.40 -1.49
C LEU A 97 -18.22 7.81 -1.64
N THR A 98 -18.30 6.50 -1.69
CA THR A 98 -19.57 5.80 -1.55
C THR A 98 -19.97 5.70 -0.07
N ALA A 99 -21.23 5.32 0.21
CA ALA A 99 -21.70 5.20 1.58
C ALA A 99 -20.93 4.14 2.40
N ASP A 100 -20.35 3.15 1.71
CA ASP A 100 -19.61 2.05 2.33
C ASP A 100 -18.10 2.35 2.48
N ASP A 101 -17.62 3.46 1.90
CA ASP A 101 -16.21 3.83 1.96
C ASP A 101 -15.89 4.60 3.26
N ALA A 102 -14.98 4.07 4.07
CA ALA A 102 -14.42 4.82 5.18
C ALA A 102 -13.54 5.97 4.68
N PRO A 103 -13.77 7.24 5.09
CA PRO A 103 -12.96 8.38 4.68
C PRO A 103 -11.48 8.24 5.02
N SER A 104 -11.18 7.72 6.20
CA SER A 104 -9.83 7.40 6.66
C SER A 104 -9.81 6.06 7.39
N ILE A 105 -8.76 5.28 7.16
CA ILE A 105 -8.47 4.07 7.94
C ILE A 105 -7.03 4.21 8.44
N LEU A 106 -6.90 4.48 9.74
CA LEU A 106 -5.61 4.63 10.42
C LEU A 106 -5.63 3.78 11.68
N LEU A 107 -4.62 2.94 11.86
CA LEU A 107 -4.46 2.10 13.03
C LEU A 107 -3.48 2.75 14.01
N ASP A 108 -3.68 2.53 15.31
CA ASP A 108 -2.75 2.98 16.35
C ASP A 108 -1.57 1.98 16.49
N PRO A 109 -0.33 2.37 16.14
CA PRO A 109 0.85 1.52 16.25
C PRO A 109 1.53 1.55 17.62
N SER A 110 1.02 2.27 18.62
CA SER A 110 1.71 2.57 19.87
C SER A 110 2.24 1.31 20.56
N ARG A 111 1.43 0.26 20.63
CA ARG A 111 1.85 -1.00 21.22
C ARG A 111 2.94 -1.69 20.41
N THR A 112 2.88 -1.60 19.08
CA THR A 112 3.93 -2.16 18.20
C THR A 112 5.26 -1.47 18.46
N PHE A 113 5.27 -0.14 18.58
CA PHE A 113 6.49 0.61 18.87
C PHE A 113 7.03 0.32 20.27
N ALA A 114 6.15 0.14 21.26
CA ALA A 114 6.56 -0.20 22.61
C ALA A 114 7.28 -1.56 22.70
N ASP A 115 6.75 -2.58 22.02
CA ASP A 115 7.25 -3.94 22.16
C ASP A 115 8.33 -4.30 21.12
N PHE A 116 8.25 -3.75 19.88
CA PHE A 116 9.19 -4.04 18.78
C PHE A 116 10.23 -2.94 18.53
N GLY A 117 10.12 -1.82 19.24
CA GLY A 117 10.95 -0.64 19.07
C GLY A 117 10.47 0.27 17.95
N HIS A 118 11.12 1.42 17.81
CA HIS A 118 10.81 2.38 16.74
C HIS A 118 11.06 1.76 15.37
N ILE A 119 10.17 2.06 14.42
CA ILE A 119 10.25 1.61 13.02
C ILE A 119 10.39 2.84 12.15
N ASP A 120 11.52 2.97 11.47
CA ASP A 120 11.75 3.97 10.43
C ASP A 120 11.07 3.50 9.15
N PHE A 121 9.80 3.88 8.96
CA PHE A 121 9.03 3.44 7.80
C PHE A 121 9.63 3.97 6.50
N THR A 122 9.73 3.10 5.52
CA THR A 122 10.17 3.45 4.17
C THR A 122 9.20 4.48 3.56
N PRO A 123 9.69 5.65 3.07
CA PRO A 123 8.86 6.67 2.46
C PRO A 123 8.01 6.14 1.30
N LEU A 124 6.80 6.69 1.13
CA LEU A 124 5.85 6.28 0.08
C LEU A 124 6.49 6.25 -1.30
N GLN A 125 7.25 7.29 -1.66
CA GLN A 125 7.89 7.41 -2.98
C GLN A 125 8.91 6.28 -3.22
N VAL A 126 9.68 5.92 -2.18
CA VAL A 126 10.65 4.81 -2.25
C VAL A 126 9.94 3.46 -2.36
N THR A 127 8.87 3.27 -1.59
CA THR A 127 8.03 2.07 -1.64
C THR A 127 7.42 1.87 -3.02
N VAL A 128 6.86 2.94 -3.59
CA VAL A 128 6.27 2.95 -4.94
C VAL A 128 7.34 2.66 -5.99
N ALA A 129 8.52 3.27 -5.91
CA ALA A 129 9.61 3.02 -6.85
C ALA A 129 10.02 1.54 -6.86
N ARG A 130 10.22 0.93 -5.67
CA ARG A 130 10.55 -0.50 -5.55
C ARG A 130 9.46 -1.41 -6.13
N ALA A 131 8.20 -1.06 -5.95
CA ALA A 131 7.09 -1.81 -6.54
C ALA A 131 7.09 -1.70 -8.07
N ILE A 132 7.30 -0.48 -8.61
CA ILE A 132 7.35 -0.23 -10.06
C ILE A 132 8.51 -0.99 -10.70
N ASP A 133 9.69 -1.00 -10.09
CA ASP A 133 10.83 -1.76 -10.59
C ASP A 133 10.51 -3.25 -10.68
N TYR A 134 9.83 -3.79 -9.67
CA TYR A 134 9.33 -5.16 -9.71
C TYR A 134 8.32 -5.38 -10.86
N TYR A 135 7.36 -4.45 -11.05
CA TYR A 135 6.36 -4.57 -12.12
C TYR A 135 6.95 -4.49 -13.53
N ARG A 136 8.01 -3.69 -13.71
CA ARG A 136 8.74 -3.61 -14.98
C ARG A 136 9.40 -4.94 -15.36
N LEU A 137 9.92 -5.67 -14.37
CA LEU A 137 10.62 -6.93 -14.59
C LEU A 137 9.69 -8.14 -14.69
N HIS A 138 8.60 -8.14 -13.92
CA HIS A 138 7.76 -9.32 -13.72
C HIS A 138 6.31 -9.14 -14.17
N GLY A 139 5.93 -7.92 -14.54
CA GLY A 139 4.53 -7.58 -14.80
C GLY A 139 3.69 -7.53 -13.52
N VAL A 140 2.43 -7.13 -13.70
CA VAL A 140 1.39 -7.21 -12.66
C VAL A 140 0.45 -8.34 -13.06
N SER A 141 0.80 -9.58 -12.74
CA SER A 141 -0.06 -10.72 -13.01
C SER A 141 -0.87 -11.10 -11.77
N GLY A 142 -2.19 -11.07 -11.89
CA GLY A 142 -3.14 -11.35 -10.81
C GLY A 142 -3.23 -12.82 -10.39
N GLY A 143 -2.13 -13.55 -10.29
CA GLY A 143 -2.10 -14.98 -10.03
C GLY A 143 -2.54 -15.42 -8.62
N TYR A 144 -2.82 -14.51 -7.69
CA TYR A 144 -3.06 -14.85 -6.28
C TYR A 144 -4.28 -14.19 -5.63
N THR A 145 -5.27 -13.76 -6.39
CA THR A 145 -6.54 -13.38 -5.77
C THR A 145 -7.41 -14.63 -5.65
N HIS A 146 -7.70 -15.04 -4.41
CA HIS A 146 -8.77 -16.01 -4.12
C HIS A 146 -10.16 -15.45 -4.48
N LEU A 147 -10.25 -14.21 -4.90
CA LEU A 147 -11.41 -13.58 -5.53
C LEU A 147 -11.26 -13.74 -7.06
N LYS A 148 -11.50 -14.93 -7.57
CA LYS A 148 -11.80 -15.10 -8.98
C LYS A 148 -13.18 -14.46 -9.21
N SER A 149 -13.21 -13.27 -9.82
CA SER A 149 -14.46 -12.75 -10.34
C SER A 149 -14.94 -13.72 -11.44
N ASN A 150 -15.97 -14.50 -11.12
CA ASN A 150 -16.74 -15.22 -12.13
C ASN A 150 -17.60 -14.20 -12.91
N LEU A 151 -16.98 -13.26 -13.58
CA LEU A 151 -17.62 -12.41 -14.59
C LEU A 151 -17.33 -13.08 -15.95
N LYS A 152 -18.32 -13.90 -16.36
CA LYS A 152 -18.52 -14.22 -17.78
C LYS A 152 -19.14 -13.03 -18.48
#